data_bf8785de35e680e4a2424314d23080b2
#
_entry.id   bf8785de35e680e4a2424314d23080b2
#
_cell.length_a   1.000
_cell.length_b   1.000
_cell.length_c   1.000
_cell.angle_alpha   90.00
_cell.angle_beta   90.00
_cell.angle_gamma   90.00
#
_symmetry.space_group_name_H-M   'P 1'
#
loop_
_entity.id
_entity.type
_entity.pdbx_description
1 polymer ?
#
loop_
_entity_poly.entity_id
_entity_poly.type
_entity_poly.pdbx_seq_one_letter_code
_entity_poly.pdbx_strand_id
1 'polypeptide(L)'
;GGIAKNGDGSVVIDPDGCFGGAKCRDVCPWGVPMRQAGVGLYLKLAPKLGGGGVMYKCDMCHDLIQQGKNQACATACPHGAMSFGDRTAMKQLAESRSKEIGGYVYGASENGGTSTFYVSPVSFAAIDQALKEQKVVDGKPGRSGMPQKVENKVDQLDGWATGVLL
;
A
#
# COMPACT_ATOMS: atom_id res chain seq x y z
N GLY A 1 4.29 -15.89 8.43
CA GLY A 1 4.52 -15.26 7.13
C GLY A 1 5.12 -13.87 7.30
N GLY A 2 5.83 -13.38 6.30
CA GLY A 2 6.55 -12.11 6.36
C GLY A 2 5.68 -10.83 6.36
N ILE A 3 4.34 -10.94 6.46
CA ILE A 3 3.41 -9.79 6.57
C ILE A 3 2.48 -10.03 7.75
N ALA A 4 2.38 -9.05 8.63
CA ALA A 4 1.50 -9.07 9.79
C ALA A 4 0.66 -7.80 9.89
N LYS A 5 -0.58 -7.92 10.35
CA LYS A 5 -1.45 -6.80 10.71
C LYS A 5 -1.49 -6.69 12.22
N ASN A 6 -1.16 -5.52 12.74
CA ASN A 6 -1.14 -5.21 14.17
C ASN A 6 -2.51 -4.73 14.68
N GLY A 7 -2.69 -4.72 16.00
CA GLY A 7 -3.93 -4.29 16.64
C GLY A 7 -4.26 -2.80 16.42
N ASP A 8 -3.27 -1.97 16.18
CA ASP A 8 -3.42 -0.54 15.82
C ASP A 8 -3.79 -0.32 14.33
N GLY A 9 -3.98 -1.40 13.57
CA GLY A 9 -4.33 -1.36 12.15
C GLY A 9 -3.14 -1.23 11.21
N SER A 10 -1.92 -1.02 11.73
CA SER A 10 -0.72 -1.03 10.91
C SER A 10 -0.45 -2.42 10.31
N VAL A 11 0.10 -2.45 9.12
CA VAL A 11 0.53 -3.69 8.46
C VAL A 11 2.03 -3.59 8.22
N VAL A 12 2.79 -4.51 8.79
CA VAL A 12 4.25 -4.52 8.73
C VAL A 12 4.75 -5.69 7.89
N ILE A 13 5.90 -5.51 7.29
CA ILE A 13 6.65 -6.60 6.65
C ILE A 13 7.85 -6.88 7.55
N ASP A 14 7.95 -8.13 8.02
CA ASP A 14 9.12 -8.60 8.75
C ASP A 14 10.27 -8.84 7.75
N PRO A 15 11.37 -8.07 7.83
CA PRO A 15 12.49 -8.22 6.92
C PRO A 15 13.23 -9.55 7.08
N ASP A 16 13.20 -10.14 8.28
CA ASP A 16 13.86 -11.42 8.55
C ASP A 16 13.03 -12.60 8.04
N GLY A 17 11.71 -12.46 8.04
CA GLY A 17 10.78 -13.44 7.46
C GLY A 17 10.55 -13.29 5.96
N CYS A 18 11.07 -12.21 5.33
CA CYS A 18 10.82 -11.90 3.92
C CYS A 18 11.94 -12.39 3.01
N PHE A 19 11.69 -13.39 2.18
CA PHE A 19 12.64 -13.88 1.18
C PHE A 19 12.66 -13.09 -0.15
N GLY A 20 11.85 -12.03 -0.27
CA GLY A 20 11.87 -11.13 -1.44
C GLY A 20 11.21 -11.66 -2.72
N GLY A 21 10.31 -12.62 -2.62
CA GLY A 21 9.63 -13.23 -3.78
C GLY A 21 8.68 -12.30 -4.54
N ALA A 22 8.41 -11.11 -4.01
CA ALA A 22 7.58 -10.04 -4.60
C ALA A 22 6.11 -10.41 -4.91
N LYS A 23 5.63 -11.57 -4.51
CA LYS A 23 4.24 -11.98 -4.76
C LYS A 23 3.23 -10.99 -4.17
N CYS A 24 3.52 -10.43 -3.00
CA CYS A 24 2.71 -9.39 -2.36
C CYS A 24 2.56 -8.12 -3.23
N ARG A 25 3.58 -7.77 -4.01
CA ARG A 25 3.51 -6.67 -4.98
C ARG A 25 2.65 -7.06 -6.18
N ASP A 26 2.83 -8.26 -6.70
CA ASP A 26 2.17 -8.71 -7.93
C ASP A 26 0.64 -8.85 -7.75
N VAL A 27 0.21 -9.17 -6.52
CA VAL A 27 -1.22 -9.26 -6.18
C VAL A 27 -1.80 -7.94 -5.66
N CYS A 28 -0.96 -6.96 -5.31
CA CYS A 28 -1.43 -5.69 -4.79
C CYS A 28 -1.95 -4.80 -5.93
N PRO A 29 -3.24 -4.45 -5.95
CA PRO A 29 -3.81 -3.65 -7.03
C PRO A 29 -3.28 -2.22 -7.08
N TRP A 30 -2.75 -1.72 -5.96
CA TRP A 30 -2.11 -0.41 -5.86
C TRP A 30 -0.58 -0.48 -6.05
N GLY A 31 0.01 -1.67 -6.17
CA GLY A 31 1.46 -1.84 -6.28
C GLY A 31 2.25 -1.30 -5.08
N VAL A 32 1.63 -1.27 -3.89
CA VAL A 32 2.23 -0.64 -2.70
C VAL A 32 3.51 -1.32 -2.23
N PRO A 33 3.61 -2.66 -2.14
CA PRO A 33 4.87 -3.29 -1.75
C PRO A 33 5.96 -3.09 -2.81
N MET A 34 7.10 -2.60 -2.37
CA MET A 34 8.28 -2.37 -3.21
C MET A 34 9.42 -3.26 -2.75
N ARG A 35 10.41 -3.49 -3.63
CA ARG A 35 11.61 -4.27 -3.28
C ARG A 35 12.75 -3.34 -2.90
N GLN A 36 13.37 -3.61 -1.76
CA GLN A 36 14.64 -3.03 -1.37
C GLN A 36 15.76 -3.99 -1.77
N ALA A 37 16.43 -3.69 -2.86
CA ALA A 37 17.50 -4.54 -3.39
C ALA A 37 18.71 -4.56 -2.44
N GLY A 38 19.38 -5.70 -2.37
CA GLY A 38 20.63 -5.85 -1.63
C GLY A 38 20.48 -5.94 -0.10
N VAL A 39 19.26 -6.09 0.43
CA VAL A 39 18.97 -6.19 1.87
C VAL A 39 18.22 -7.47 2.18
N GLY A 40 18.49 -8.07 3.32
CA GLY A 40 17.79 -9.22 3.87
C GLY A 40 18.67 -10.45 4.09
N LEU A 41 18.23 -11.31 5.00
CA LEU A 41 18.94 -12.51 5.42
C LEU A 41 19.17 -13.49 4.28
N TYR A 42 18.18 -13.66 3.42
CA TYR A 42 18.21 -14.63 2.31
C TYR A 42 19.22 -14.30 1.20
N LEU A 43 19.68 -13.06 1.09
CA LEU A 43 20.77 -12.70 0.18
C LEU A 43 22.07 -13.43 0.50
N LYS A 44 22.35 -13.62 1.79
CA LYS A 44 23.55 -14.33 2.25
C LYS A 44 23.38 -15.84 2.20
N LEU A 45 22.18 -16.34 2.52
CA LEU A 45 21.90 -17.78 2.60
C LEU A 45 21.59 -18.41 1.24
N ALA A 46 20.90 -17.68 0.38
CA ALA A 46 20.46 -18.19 -0.93
C ALA A 46 20.45 -17.09 -2.00
N PRO A 47 21.61 -16.56 -2.39
CA PRO A 47 21.69 -15.39 -3.27
C PRO A 47 21.05 -15.60 -4.65
N LYS A 48 20.93 -16.87 -5.11
CA LYS A 48 20.26 -17.21 -6.38
C LYS A 48 18.77 -17.48 -6.23
N LEU A 49 18.29 -17.78 -5.03
CA LEU A 49 16.89 -18.15 -4.75
C LEU A 49 16.14 -17.01 -4.04
N GLY A 50 16.83 -16.19 -3.28
CA GLY A 50 16.25 -15.11 -2.49
C GLY A 50 16.00 -13.84 -3.26
N GLY A 51 15.12 -13.80 -4.19
CA GLY A 51 14.51 -12.62 -4.84
C GLY A 51 15.31 -11.30 -4.99
N GLY A 52 16.56 -11.24 -4.55
CA GLY A 52 17.46 -10.07 -4.66
C GLY A 52 17.21 -8.94 -3.66
N GLY A 53 16.47 -9.17 -2.58
CA GLY A 53 16.20 -8.18 -1.52
C GLY A 53 14.95 -8.52 -0.73
N VAL A 54 14.57 -7.63 0.18
CA VAL A 54 13.32 -7.74 0.95
C VAL A 54 12.25 -6.82 0.38
N MET A 55 11.00 -7.17 0.64
CA MET A 55 9.89 -6.28 0.33
C MET A 55 9.71 -5.27 1.47
N TYR A 56 9.29 -4.06 1.13
CA TYR A 56 8.93 -3.02 2.10
C TYR A 56 7.70 -2.25 1.60
N LYS A 57 7.03 -1.60 2.51
CA LYS A 57 5.94 -0.67 2.27
C LYS A 57 5.81 0.28 3.47
N CYS A 58 4.97 1.28 3.35
CA CYS A 58 4.59 2.11 4.49
C CYS A 58 4.00 1.23 5.60
N ASP A 59 4.60 1.24 6.77
CA ASP A 59 4.16 0.56 8.00
C ASP A 59 3.36 1.47 8.92
N MET A 60 3.02 2.67 8.45
CA MET A 60 2.37 3.75 9.20
C MET A 60 3.22 4.28 10.36
N CYS A 61 4.54 4.08 10.32
CA CYS A 61 5.47 4.38 11.42
C CYS A 61 5.04 3.67 12.72
N HIS A 62 4.80 2.38 12.65
CA HIS A 62 4.33 1.56 13.78
C HIS A 62 5.10 1.83 15.07
N ASP A 63 6.44 1.91 14.99
CA ASP A 63 7.29 2.19 16.16
C ASP A 63 7.01 3.56 16.79
N LEU A 64 6.69 4.58 15.99
CA LEU A 64 6.31 5.90 16.51
C LEU A 64 4.92 5.87 17.15
N ILE A 65 3.98 5.14 16.56
CA ILE A 65 2.63 4.96 17.13
C ILE A 65 2.73 4.31 18.50
N GLN A 66 3.54 3.26 18.66
CA GLN A 66 3.75 2.59 19.95
C GLN A 66 4.34 3.52 21.02
N GLN A 67 5.05 4.58 20.60
CA GLN A 67 5.60 5.61 21.48
C GLN A 67 4.61 6.79 21.69
N GLY A 68 3.38 6.72 21.16
CA GLY A 68 2.42 7.82 21.23
C GLY A 68 2.81 9.05 20.39
N LYS A 69 3.70 8.87 19.41
CA LYS A 69 4.18 9.94 18.52
C LYS A 69 3.41 9.94 17.20
N ASN A 70 3.38 11.10 16.55
CA ASN A 70 2.84 11.23 15.20
C ASN A 70 3.76 10.57 14.15
N GLN A 71 3.19 10.19 13.01
CA GLN A 71 3.93 9.67 11.87
C GLN A 71 4.90 10.73 11.33
N ALA A 72 6.06 10.26 10.90
CA ALA A 72 7.12 11.13 10.38
C ALA A 72 6.66 12.00 9.19
N CYS A 73 5.88 11.43 8.27
CA CYS A 73 5.36 12.17 7.10
C CYS A 73 4.36 13.27 7.50
N ALA A 74 3.50 13.03 8.49
CA ALA A 74 2.56 14.02 8.99
C ALA A 74 3.28 15.17 9.71
N THR A 75 4.30 14.82 10.51
CA THR A 75 5.12 15.81 11.25
C THR A 75 5.98 16.65 10.30
N ALA A 76 6.51 16.04 9.23
CA ALA A 76 7.40 16.72 8.29
C ALA A 76 6.68 17.53 7.21
N CYS A 77 5.35 17.39 7.05
CA CYS A 77 4.62 18.07 6.00
C CYS A 77 4.40 19.56 6.33
N PRO A 78 5.04 20.50 5.61
CA PRO A 78 4.91 21.94 5.91
C PRO A 78 3.52 22.50 5.59
N HIS A 79 2.75 21.79 4.75
CA HIS A 79 1.41 22.20 4.31
C HIS A 79 0.29 21.53 5.13
N GLY A 80 0.61 20.67 6.10
CA GLY A 80 -0.41 19.94 6.86
C GLY A 80 -1.31 19.05 5.98
N ALA A 81 -0.80 18.61 4.82
CA ALA A 81 -1.56 17.81 3.87
C ALA A 81 -1.76 16.36 4.31
N MET A 82 -1.02 15.93 5.34
CA MET A 82 -1.06 14.57 5.86
C MET A 82 -1.58 14.57 7.29
N SER A 83 -2.64 13.82 7.52
CA SER A 83 -3.25 13.66 8.85
C SER A 83 -3.31 12.18 9.20
N PHE A 84 -3.22 11.88 10.47
CA PHE A 84 -3.29 10.54 11.01
C PHE A 84 -4.16 10.50 12.26
N GLY A 85 -4.89 9.41 12.46
CA GLY A 85 -5.73 9.22 13.62
C GLY A 85 -6.69 8.05 13.46
N ASP A 86 -7.70 7.98 14.34
CA ASP A 86 -8.77 7.00 14.22
C ASP A 86 -9.42 7.03 12.84
N ARG A 87 -9.73 5.86 12.31
CA ARG A 87 -10.26 5.73 10.93
C ARG A 87 -11.56 6.51 10.73
N THR A 88 -12.44 6.51 11.73
CA THR A 88 -13.73 7.22 11.65
C THR A 88 -13.51 8.73 11.63
N ALA A 89 -12.65 9.23 12.50
CA ALA A 89 -12.29 10.65 12.54
C ALA A 89 -11.60 11.09 11.24
N MET A 90 -10.68 10.29 10.71
CA MET A 90 -9.99 10.60 9.45
C MET A 90 -10.94 10.57 8.25
N LYS A 91 -11.93 9.68 8.23
CA LYS A 91 -12.97 9.66 7.22
C LYS A 91 -13.80 10.95 7.25
N GLN A 92 -14.25 11.36 8.44
CA GLN A 92 -15.00 12.61 8.61
C GLN A 92 -14.18 13.84 8.19
N LEU A 93 -12.89 13.87 8.54
CA LEU A 93 -11.98 14.91 8.12
C LEU A 93 -11.84 14.96 6.60
N ALA A 94 -11.69 13.82 5.93
CA ALA A 94 -11.59 13.74 4.47
C ALA A 94 -12.88 14.22 3.80
N GLU A 95 -14.05 13.87 4.32
CA GLU A 95 -15.35 14.31 3.82
C GLU A 95 -15.54 15.84 4.01
N SER A 96 -15.12 16.39 5.16
CA SER A 96 -15.16 17.84 5.41
C SER A 96 -14.26 18.59 4.44
N ARG A 97 -13.00 18.14 4.30
CA ARG A 97 -12.04 18.75 3.37
C ARG A 97 -12.50 18.68 1.92
N SER A 98 -13.09 17.55 1.53
CA SER A 98 -13.64 17.40 0.19
C SER A 98 -14.75 18.44 -0.09
N LYS A 99 -15.64 18.69 0.87
CA LYS A 99 -16.68 19.72 0.75
C LYS A 99 -16.09 21.12 0.64
N GLU A 100 -15.07 21.43 1.46
CA GLU A 100 -14.40 22.75 1.46
C GLU A 100 -13.79 23.08 0.10
N ILE A 101 -13.18 22.10 -0.59
CA ILE A 101 -12.53 22.32 -1.88
C ILE A 101 -13.43 21.98 -3.08
N GLY A 102 -14.68 21.58 -2.87
CA GLY A 102 -15.56 21.12 -3.95
C GLY A 102 -15.03 19.88 -4.65
N GLY A 103 -14.35 19.00 -3.94
CA GLY A 103 -13.59 17.89 -4.47
C GLY A 103 -14.18 16.51 -4.18
N TYR A 104 -13.32 15.51 -4.26
CA TYR A 104 -13.66 14.09 -4.17
C TYR A 104 -12.85 13.41 -3.07
N VAL A 105 -13.41 12.31 -2.50
CA VAL A 105 -12.73 11.44 -1.55
C VAL A 105 -12.53 10.07 -2.21
N TYR A 106 -11.35 9.47 -2.06
CA TYR A 106 -11.07 8.08 -2.42
C TYR A 106 -10.67 7.30 -1.18
N GLY A 107 -11.08 6.05 -1.10
CA GLY A 107 -10.78 5.13 -0.01
C GLY A 107 -11.92 4.99 1.01
N ALA A 108 -12.96 5.81 0.93
CA ALA A 108 -14.10 5.74 1.85
C ALA A 108 -15.01 4.54 1.58
N SER A 109 -15.24 4.22 0.32
CA SER A 109 -16.11 3.14 -0.16
C SER A 109 -15.44 2.19 -1.14
N GLU A 110 -14.41 2.67 -1.85
CA GLU A 110 -13.70 1.86 -2.84
C GLU A 110 -13.11 0.62 -2.19
N ASN A 111 -13.30 -0.53 -2.83
CA ASN A 111 -12.83 -1.84 -2.35
C ASN A 111 -13.31 -2.22 -0.94
N GLY A 112 -14.49 -1.77 -0.54
CA GLY A 112 -15.03 -1.99 0.80
C GLY A 112 -14.47 -1.02 1.87
N GLY A 113 -13.78 0.01 1.42
CA GLY A 113 -13.11 1.00 2.25
C GLY A 113 -11.65 0.65 2.57
N THR A 114 -10.81 1.65 2.59
CA THR A 114 -9.37 1.53 2.87
C THR A 114 -9.01 2.17 4.21
N SER A 115 -7.77 1.99 4.64
CA SER A 115 -7.20 2.70 5.81
C SER A 115 -6.51 4.01 5.43
N THR A 116 -6.52 4.37 4.14
CA THR A 116 -5.96 5.63 3.64
C THR A 116 -7.01 6.34 2.82
N PHE A 117 -7.25 7.60 3.14
CA PHE A 117 -8.16 8.46 2.42
C PHE A 117 -7.39 9.49 1.64
N TYR A 118 -7.81 9.73 0.41
CA TYR A 118 -7.27 10.79 -0.44
C TYR A 118 -8.37 11.80 -0.73
N VAL A 119 -8.02 13.08 -0.67
CA VAL A 119 -8.91 14.20 -1.03
C VAL A 119 -8.28 14.93 -2.20
N SER A 120 -9.06 15.20 -3.24
CA SER A 120 -8.56 15.86 -4.46
C SER A 120 -9.65 16.74 -5.09
N PRO A 121 -9.30 17.90 -5.64
CA PRO A 121 -10.22 18.68 -6.46
C PRO A 121 -10.52 18.04 -7.80
N VAL A 122 -9.70 17.08 -8.24
CA VAL A 122 -9.87 16.33 -9.48
C VAL A 122 -10.48 14.95 -9.17
N SER A 123 -11.38 14.47 -10.02
CA SER A 123 -12.00 13.15 -9.84
C SER A 123 -10.97 12.02 -9.88
N PHE A 124 -11.11 11.04 -9.01
CA PHE A 124 -10.19 9.89 -8.97
C PHE A 124 -10.29 8.99 -10.21
N ALA A 125 -11.39 9.04 -10.95
CA ALA A 125 -11.50 8.39 -12.25
C ALA A 125 -10.54 9.03 -13.28
N ALA A 126 -10.47 10.35 -13.32
CA ALA A 126 -9.53 11.07 -14.19
C ALA A 126 -8.07 10.82 -13.77
N ILE A 127 -7.79 10.79 -12.48
CA ILE A 127 -6.46 10.46 -11.95
C ILE A 127 -6.08 9.02 -12.34
N ASP A 128 -6.98 8.06 -12.16
CA ASP A 128 -6.75 6.65 -12.52
C ASP A 128 -6.48 6.50 -14.03
N GLN A 129 -7.24 7.19 -14.87
CA GLN A 129 -7.01 7.21 -16.31
C GLN A 129 -5.62 7.79 -16.65
N ALA A 130 -5.27 8.94 -16.10
CA ALA A 130 -3.97 9.56 -16.34
C ALA A 130 -2.80 8.66 -15.87
N LEU A 131 -2.95 7.96 -14.76
CA LEU A 131 -1.94 7.00 -14.27
C LEU A 131 -1.79 5.79 -15.20
N LYS A 132 -2.88 5.30 -15.79
CA LYS A 132 -2.87 4.20 -16.75
C LYS A 132 -2.27 4.60 -18.10
N GLU A 133 -2.53 5.84 -18.52
CA GLU A 133 -1.99 6.41 -19.76
C GLU A 133 -0.51 6.79 -19.63
N GLN A 134 0.00 6.91 -18.41
CA GLN A 134 1.40 7.20 -18.16
C GLN A 134 2.26 6.07 -18.72
N LYS A 135 2.83 6.32 -19.89
CA LYS A 135 3.65 5.35 -20.63
C LYS A 135 4.85 4.92 -19.79
N VAL A 136 5.23 3.67 -20.00
CA VAL A 136 6.47 3.08 -19.51
C VAL A 136 7.63 4.06 -19.69
N VAL A 137 8.20 4.50 -18.59
CA VAL A 137 9.45 5.25 -18.56
C VAL A 137 10.56 4.25 -18.26
N ASP A 138 11.58 4.22 -19.09
CA ASP A 138 12.75 3.32 -18.98
C ASP A 138 12.39 1.81 -18.92
N GLY A 139 11.39 1.37 -19.68
CA GLY A 139 11.00 -0.04 -19.75
C GLY A 139 10.31 -0.57 -18.48
N LYS A 140 10.03 0.29 -17.50
CA LYS A 140 9.30 -0.09 -16.29
C LYS A 140 7.79 0.15 -16.45
N PRO A 141 6.95 -0.75 -15.96
CA PRO A 141 5.50 -0.56 -16.01
C PRO A 141 5.12 0.74 -15.29
N GLY A 142 4.13 1.44 -15.84
CA GLY A 142 3.56 2.63 -15.24
C GLY A 142 3.09 2.40 -13.80
N ARG A 143 2.80 3.47 -13.08
CA ARG A 143 2.28 3.37 -11.71
C ARG A 143 0.95 2.66 -11.70
N SER A 144 0.70 1.92 -10.61
CA SER A 144 -0.63 1.36 -10.35
C SER A 144 -1.66 2.48 -10.26
N GLY A 145 -2.82 2.26 -10.85
CA GLY A 145 -3.93 3.19 -10.81
C GLY A 145 -4.58 3.30 -9.44
N MET A 146 -5.71 3.96 -9.39
CA MET A 146 -6.58 4.06 -8.21
C MET A 146 -7.86 3.25 -8.45
N PRO A 147 -7.82 1.91 -8.30
CA PRO A 147 -8.91 1.03 -8.68
C PRO A 147 -10.15 1.26 -7.81
N GLN A 148 -11.31 1.35 -8.44
CA GLN A 148 -12.60 1.48 -7.78
C GLN A 148 -13.07 0.15 -7.17
N LYS A 149 -12.80 -0.94 -7.88
CA LYS A 149 -13.09 -2.30 -7.45
C LYS A 149 -11.93 -3.21 -7.82
N VAL A 150 -11.46 -3.96 -6.84
CA VAL A 150 -10.39 -4.93 -7.00
C VAL A 150 -10.95 -6.32 -6.98
N GLU A 151 -10.56 -7.13 -7.95
CA GLU A 151 -10.81 -8.56 -7.90
C GLU A 151 -9.91 -9.21 -6.86
N ASN A 152 -10.46 -10.12 -6.07
CA ASN A 152 -9.69 -10.89 -5.11
C ASN A 152 -8.84 -11.95 -5.85
N LYS A 153 -7.64 -11.55 -6.25
CA LYS A 153 -6.72 -12.44 -6.94
C LYS A 153 -6.12 -13.53 -6.03
N VAL A 154 -6.20 -13.35 -4.71
CA VAL A 154 -5.69 -14.35 -3.76
C VAL A 154 -6.57 -15.59 -3.80
N ASP A 155 -7.88 -15.44 -3.76
CA ASP A 155 -8.81 -16.58 -3.84
C ASP A 155 -8.71 -17.33 -5.19
N GLN A 156 -8.37 -16.63 -6.27
CA GLN A 156 -8.16 -17.25 -7.57
C GLN A 156 -6.88 -18.10 -7.63
N LEU A 157 -5.85 -17.73 -6.87
CA LEU A 157 -4.57 -18.44 -6.83
C LEU A 157 -4.62 -19.67 -5.91
N ASP A 158 -5.35 -19.61 -4.81
CA ASP A 158 -5.49 -20.72 -3.87
C ASP A 158 -6.24 -21.89 -4.47
N GLY A 159 -7.21 -21.64 -5.35
CA GLY A 159 -7.90 -22.69 -6.12
C GLY A 159 -6.99 -23.49 -7.06
N TRP A 160 -5.91 -22.89 -7.57
CA TRP A 160 -4.94 -23.55 -8.42
C TRP A 160 -3.86 -24.30 -7.62
N ALA A 161 -3.43 -23.73 -6.51
CA ALA A 161 -2.41 -24.34 -5.65
C ALA A 161 -2.91 -25.62 -4.96
N THR A 162 -4.17 -25.64 -4.54
CA THR A 162 -4.79 -26.83 -3.94
C THR A 162 -5.10 -27.92 -4.96
N GLY A 163 -5.32 -27.58 -6.22
CA GLY A 163 -5.54 -28.54 -7.31
C GLY A 163 -4.28 -29.26 -7.81
N VAL A 164 -3.10 -28.77 -7.47
CA VAL A 164 -1.79 -29.35 -7.90
C VAL A 164 -1.16 -30.20 -6.80
N LEU A 165 -1.63 -30.09 -5.55
CA LEU A 165 -1.09 -30.83 -4.41
C LEU A 165 -1.97 -32.01 -3.95
N LEU A 166 -3.08 -32.29 -4.65
CA LEU A 166 -3.93 -33.48 -4.50
C LEU A 166 -3.86 -34.34 -5.76
#